data_e83c969c8d55738d3ad5cf509678cfad
#
_entry.id   e83c969c8d55738d3ad5cf509678cfad
#
_cell.length_a   1.000
_cell.length_b   1.000
_cell.length_c   1.000
_cell.angle_alpha   90.00
_cell.angle_beta   90.00
_cell.angle_gamma   90.00
#
_symmetry.space_group_name_H-M   'P 1'
#
loop_
_entity.id
_entity.type
_entity.pdbx_description
1 polymer ?
#
loop_
_entity_poly.entity_id
_entity_poly.type
_entity_poly.pdbx_seq_one_letter_code
_entity_poly.pdbx_strand_id
1 'polypeptide(L)'
;VPDRTTQALWYLDVGRVEIRGEPIAEPGPGEVRVRALYSGISRGTESLVLAGRVPPSEFERMRAPFMAGSFPFPVKYGYATVGRVEAGPAELRDRLVFALHPHQSIFNVPAEAVVPIPDRVPPARAVLAANMETALNAMWDARPAGADRIA
;
A
#
# COMPACT_ATOMS: atom_id res chain seq x y z
N VAL A 1 0.98 -10.87 27.10
CA VAL A 1 1.38 -10.92 25.70
C VAL A 1 2.19 -9.66 25.46
N PRO A 2 3.45 -9.73 24.94
CA PRO A 2 4.19 -8.51 24.65
C PRO A 2 3.40 -7.71 23.60
N ASP A 3 3.07 -6.47 23.92
CA ASP A 3 2.51 -5.53 22.97
C ASP A 3 3.52 -5.38 21.82
N ARG A 4 3.23 -6.01 20.69
CA ARG A 4 4.01 -5.78 19.49
C ARG A 4 3.73 -4.36 19.01
N THR A 5 4.79 -3.66 18.66
CA THR A 5 4.68 -2.33 18.04
C THR A 5 5.04 -2.42 16.57
N THR A 6 4.36 -1.64 15.77
CA THR A 6 4.67 -1.40 14.36
C THR A 6 5.06 0.05 14.18
N GLN A 7 5.79 0.36 13.12
CA GLN A 7 6.13 1.72 12.74
C GLN A 7 5.34 2.09 11.49
N ALA A 8 4.69 3.24 11.50
CA ALA A 8 3.89 3.75 10.40
C ALA A 8 4.28 5.19 10.03
N LEU A 9 4.27 5.49 8.73
CA LEU A 9 4.53 6.83 8.23
C LEU A 9 3.23 7.65 8.29
N TRP A 10 3.29 8.80 8.96
CA TRP A 10 2.21 9.75 9.05
C TRP A 10 2.58 11.08 8.39
N TYR A 11 1.67 11.61 7.60
CA TYR A 11 1.70 12.97 7.10
C TYR A 11 0.98 13.85 8.10
N LEU A 12 1.69 14.81 8.71
CA LEU A 12 1.19 15.56 9.85
C LEU A 12 0.80 17.00 9.50
N ASP A 13 1.44 17.56 8.50
CA ASP A 13 1.26 18.92 8.03
C ASP A 13 1.93 19.08 6.66
N VAL A 14 1.78 20.21 6.03
CA VAL A 14 2.45 20.53 4.77
C VAL A 14 3.95 20.31 4.88
N GLY A 15 4.49 19.40 4.06
CA GLY A 15 5.92 19.10 4.05
C GLY A 15 6.43 18.35 5.29
N ARG A 16 5.56 17.94 6.21
CA ARG A 16 5.96 17.30 7.46
C ARG A 16 5.45 15.86 7.57
N VAL A 17 6.37 14.95 7.73
CA VAL A 17 6.08 13.52 8.00
C VAL A 17 6.76 13.07 9.28
N GLU A 18 6.24 12.00 9.87
CA GLU A 18 6.79 11.38 11.06
C GLU A 18 6.57 9.87 11.01
N ILE A 19 7.56 9.10 11.47
CA ILE A 19 7.40 7.67 11.72
C ILE A 19 6.93 7.50 13.16
N ARG A 20 5.73 6.93 13.35
CA ARG A 20 5.10 6.71 14.65
C ARG A 20 5.07 5.24 15.00
N GLY A 21 5.39 4.94 16.26
CA GLY A 21 5.13 3.64 16.86
C GLY A 21 3.64 3.48 17.18
N GLU A 22 3.04 2.39 16.71
CA GLU A 22 1.64 2.04 16.96
C GLU A 22 1.56 0.65 17.56
N PRO A 23 0.64 0.38 18.51
CA PRO A 23 0.40 -0.99 18.94
C PRO A 23 -0.23 -1.79 17.79
N ILE A 24 0.10 -3.08 17.70
CA ILE A 24 -0.53 -4.00 16.75
C ILE A 24 -1.06 -5.23 17.49
N ALA A 25 -2.36 -5.47 17.37
CA ALA A 25 -3.02 -6.64 17.94
C ALA A 25 -2.61 -7.94 17.21
N GLU A 26 -2.87 -9.10 17.80
CA GLU A 26 -2.78 -10.37 17.06
C GLU A 26 -3.80 -10.38 15.91
N PRO A 27 -3.47 -11.00 14.74
CA PRO A 27 -4.41 -11.09 13.64
C PRO A 27 -5.65 -11.88 14.06
N GLY A 28 -6.81 -11.36 13.69
CA GLY A 28 -8.10 -12.01 13.91
C GLY A 28 -8.33 -13.20 12.98
N PRO A 29 -9.45 -13.91 13.17
CA PRO A 29 -9.85 -14.97 12.22
C PRO A 29 -9.97 -14.41 10.80
N GLY A 30 -9.38 -15.10 9.83
CA GLY A 30 -9.39 -14.68 8.41
C GLY A 30 -8.44 -13.53 8.06
N GLU A 31 -7.66 -13.03 9.03
CA GLU A 31 -6.61 -12.05 8.76
C GLU A 31 -5.24 -12.69 8.56
N VAL A 32 -4.38 -11.97 7.88
CA VAL A 32 -2.94 -12.23 7.80
C VAL A 32 -2.17 -11.10 8.47
N ARG A 33 -1.07 -11.46 9.14
CA ARG A 33 -0.03 -10.50 9.55
C ARG A 33 1.04 -10.46 8.49
N VAL A 34 1.32 -9.28 7.99
CA VAL A 34 2.35 -9.05 6.97
C VAL A 34 3.48 -8.20 7.57
N ARG A 35 4.72 -8.66 7.41
CA ARG A 35 5.92 -7.84 7.64
C ARG A 35 6.35 -7.23 6.32
N ALA A 36 6.31 -5.90 6.22
CA ALA A 36 6.74 -5.18 5.04
C ALA A 36 8.24 -5.37 4.78
N LEU A 37 8.59 -5.60 3.52
CA LEU A 37 9.94 -5.63 3.00
C LEU A 37 10.23 -4.40 2.14
N TYR A 38 9.26 -3.99 1.35
CA TYR A 38 9.32 -2.83 0.47
C TYR A 38 7.99 -2.10 0.49
N SER A 39 8.07 -0.78 0.41
CA SER A 39 6.90 0.09 0.26
C SER A 39 7.23 1.16 -0.78
N GLY A 40 6.36 1.31 -1.78
CA GLY A 40 6.55 2.24 -2.89
C GLY A 40 5.87 3.58 -2.61
N ILE A 41 6.63 4.68 -2.67
CA ILE A 41 6.09 6.03 -2.57
C ILE A 41 5.64 6.49 -3.96
N SER A 42 4.38 6.87 -4.08
CA SER A 42 3.85 7.46 -5.32
C SER A 42 4.28 8.92 -5.44
N ARG A 43 5.16 9.18 -6.40
CA ARG A 43 5.64 10.55 -6.65
C ARG A 43 4.50 11.54 -6.94
N GLY A 44 3.48 11.13 -7.66
CA GLY A 44 2.33 11.99 -7.99
C GLY A 44 1.40 12.17 -6.80
N THR A 45 0.73 11.09 -6.42
CA THR A 45 -0.34 11.09 -5.42
C THR A 45 0.16 11.53 -4.05
N GLU A 46 1.25 10.93 -3.57
CA GLU A 46 1.74 11.23 -2.24
C GLU A 46 2.43 12.59 -2.13
N SER A 47 2.92 13.15 -3.25
CA SER A 47 3.35 14.55 -3.27
C SER A 47 2.19 15.53 -3.06
N LEU A 48 0.99 15.21 -3.58
CA LEU A 48 -0.22 16.02 -3.32
C LEU A 48 -0.62 15.94 -1.85
N VAL A 49 -0.57 14.73 -1.27
CA VAL A 49 -0.85 14.53 0.17
C VAL A 49 0.14 15.32 1.02
N LEU A 50 1.45 15.17 0.78
CA LEU A 50 2.51 15.86 1.53
C LEU A 50 2.39 17.39 1.43
N ALA A 51 1.97 17.89 0.28
CA ALA A 51 1.79 19.33 0.05
C ALA A 51 0.45 19.87 0.57
N GLY A 52 -0.44 19.01 1.12
CA GLY A 52 -1.79 19.42 1.52
C GLY A 52 -2.64 19.91 0.36
N ARG A 53 -2.37 19.42 -0.86
CA ARG A 53 -3.02 19.89 -2.10
C ARG A 53 -4.10 18.92 -2.62
N VAL A 54 -4.53 17.97 -1.83
CA VAL A 54 -5.70 17.16 -2.17
C VAL A 54 -6.91 18.08 -2.12
N PRO A 55 -7.67 18.25 -3.23
CA PRO A 55 -8.87 19.09 -3.20
C PRO A 55 -9.93 18.49 -2.26
N PRO A 56 -10.67 19.29 -1.49
CA PRO A 56 -11.71 18.76 -0.60
C PRO A 56 -12.76 17.89 -1.31
N SER A 57 -13.10 18.19 -2.56
CA SER A 57 -13.99 17.36 -3.39
C SER A 57 -13.45 15.96 -3.69
N GLU A 58 -12.13 15.74 -3.55
CA GLU A 58 -11.47 14.47 -3.85
C GLU A 58 -11.13 13.66 -2.58
N PHE A 59 -11.42 14.16 -1.39
CA PHE A 59 -11.05 13.49 -0.13
C PHE A 59 -11.57 12.05 -0.06
N GLU A 60 -12.82 11.82 -0.40
CA GLU A 60 -13.40 10.48 -0.39
C GLU A 60 -12.85 9.61 -1.52
N ARG A 61 -12.70 10.16 -2.72
CA ARG A 61 -12.21 9.43 -3.89
C ARG A 61 -10.74 9.03 -3.76
N MET A 62 -9.93 9.84 -3.09
CA MET A 62 -8.50 9.59 -2.88
C MET A 62 -8.20 8.75 -1.64
N ARG A 63 -9.21 8.28 -0.91
CA ARG A 63 -8.96 7.36 0.20
C ARG A 63 -8.30 6.08 -0.30
N ALA A 64 -7.14 5.77 0.29
CA ALA A 64 -6.49 4.49 0.06
C ALA A 64 -7.07 3.42 0.99
N PRO A 65 -7.04 2.13 0.60
CA PRO A 65 -7.36 1.04 1.51
C PRO A 65 -6.53 1.11 2.79
N PHE A 66 -7.14 0.82 3.93
CA PHE A 66 -6.50 0.80 5.26
C PHE A 66 -5.84 2.12 5.69
N MET A 67 -6.09 3.20 5.01
CA MET A 67 -5.69 4.53 5.41
C MET A 67 -6.26 4.87 6.79
N ALA A 68 -5.49 5.56 7.64
CA ALA A 68 -5.96 6.08 8.93
C ALA A 68 -5.86 7.60 8.96
N GLY A 69 -6.67 8.21 9.85
CA GLY A 69 -6.81 9.66 9.86
C GLY A 69 -7.67 10.17 8.70
N SER A 70 -7.54 11.45 8.39
CA SER A 70 -8.31 12.10 7.33
C SER A 70 -7.51 13.21 6.66
N PHE A 71 -7.81 13.44 5.38
CA PHE A 71 -7.27 14.61 4.70
C PHE A 71 -7.78 15.93 5.31
N PRO A 72 -7.00 17.02 5.28
CA PRO A 72 -5.64 17.02 4.74
C PRO A 72 -4.63 16.39 5.68
N PHE A 73 -4.78 16.49 7.01
CA PHE A 73 -3.86 16.01 8.04
C PHE A 73 -4.55 15.85 9.40
N PRO A 74 -4.02 14.99 10.30
CA PRO A 74 -2.99 14.00 10.04
C PRO A 74 -3.55 12.79 9.30
N VAL A 75 -2.73 12.16 8.45
CA VAL A 75 -3.14 10.99 7.69
C VAL A 75 -2.00 9.98 7.54
N LYS A 76 -2.31 8.69 7.74
CA LYS A 76 -1.45 7.56 7.39
C LYS A 76 -1.86 7.09 5.99
N TYR A 77 -0.95 7.23 5.03
CA TYR A 77 -1.26 7.04 3.61
C TYR A 77 -0.22 6.16 2.91
N GLY A 78 -0.55 5.73 1.71
CA GLY A 78 0.22 4.83 0.89
C GLY A 78 -0.65 3.65 0.41
N TYR A 79 -0.23 2.97 -0.65
CA TYR A 79 -1.02 1.88 -1.25
C TYR A 79 -0.19 0.89 -2.06
N ALA A 80 1.10 0.80 -1.81
CA ALA A 80 1.97 -0.13 -2.52
C ALA A 80 2.98 -0.75 -1.55
N THR A 81 2.62 -1.86 -0.93
CA THR A 81 3.46 -2.56 0.03
C THR A 81 3.66 -4.01 -0.38
N VAL A 82 4.90 -4.47 -0.32
CA VAL A 82 5.28 -5.88 -0.48
C VAL A 82 5.85 -6.37 0.83
N GLY A 83 5.40 -7.53 1.27
CA GLY A 83 5.84 -8.11 2.54
C GLY A 83 5.76 -9.62 2.56
N ARG A 84 6.16 -10.18 3.70
CA ARG A 84 6.06 -11.62 4.00
C ARG A 84 4.97 -11.84 5.02
N VAL A 85 4.14 -12.83 4.79
CA VAL A 85 3.11 -13.26 5.76
C VAL A 85 3.78 -13.98 6.92
N GLU A 86 3.64 -13.44 8.13
CA GLU A 86 4.16 -14.03 9.36
C GLU A 86 3.14 -14.91 10.10
N ALA A 87 1.87 -14.59 9.97
CA ALA A 87 0.77 -15.32 10.59
C ALA A 87 -0.50 -15.24 9.74
N GLY A 88 -1.36 -16.25 9.86
CA GLY A 88 -2.61 -16.36 9.11
C GLY A 88 -2.85 -17.77 8.59
N PRO A 89 -3.73 -17.94 7.57
CA PRO A 89 -4.00 -19.22 6.93
C PRO A 89 -2.73 -19.93 6.44
N ALA A 90 -2.70 -21.25 6.55
CA ALA A 90 -1.50 -22.06 6.27
C ALA A 90 -0.97 -21.87 4.84
N GLU A 91 -1.85 -21.72 3.86
CA GLU A 91 -1.53 -21.54 2.44
C GLU A 91 -0.85 -20.20 2.12
N LEU A 92 -1.00 -19.19 2.99
CA LEU A 92 -0.37 -17.87 2.84
C LEU A 92 0.87 -17.71 3.71
N ARG A 93 1.07 -18.58 4.71
CA ARG A 93 2.20 -18.44 5.63
C ARG A 93 3.54 -18.49 4.87
N ASP A 94 4.45 -17.61 5.26
CA ASP A 94 5.77 -17.40 4.65
C ASP A 94 5.76 -16.98 3.17
N ARG A 95 4.58 -16.79 2.56
CA ARG A 95 4.47 -16.27 1.19
C ARG A 95 4.84 -14.79 1.13
N LEU A 96 5.45 -14.42 0.02
CA LEU A 96 5.58 -13.02 -0.37
C LEU A 96 4.25 -12.54 -0.97
N VAL A 97 3.78 -11.39 -0.52
CA VAL A 97 2.51 -10.83 -0.93
C VAL A 97 2.63 -9.33 -1.25
N PHE A 98 1.79 -8.88 -2.16
CA PHE A 98 1.50 -7.47 -2.38
C PHE A 98 0.20 -7.09 -1.68
N ALA A 99 0.13 -5.88 -1.12
CA ALA A 99 -1.07 -5.31 -0.53
C ALA A 99 -1.17 -3.81 -0.85
N LEU A 100 -2.40 -3.34 -1.07
CA LEU A 100 -2.73 -1.92 -1.09
C LEU A 100 -2.80 -1.41 0.36
N HIS A 101 -1.65 -1.14 0.95
CA HIS A 101 -1.55 -0.77 2.37
C HIS A 101 -0.65 0.46 2.56
N PRO A 102 -0.96 1.36 3.52
CA PRO A 102 -0.09 2.46 3.91
C PRO A 102 1.33 2.01 4.29
N HIS A 103 2.27 2.94 4.27
CA HIS A 103 3.66 2.69 4.68
C HIS A 103 3.73 2.32 6.15
N GLN A 104 3.83 1.03 6.43
CA GLN A 104 3.84 0.47 7.79
C GLN A 104 4.71 -0.79 7.83
N SER A 105 5.48 -0.97 8.91
CA SER A 105 6.45 -2.06 9.01
C SER A 105 5.81 -3.43 9.24
N ILE A 106 4.72 -3.49 10.00
CA ILE A 106 3.93 -4.71 10.25
C ILE A 106 2.46 -4.30 10.30
N PHE A 107 1.59 -5.07 9.64
CA PHE A 107 0.16 -4.79 9.62
C PHE A 107 -0.66 -6.08 9.53
N ASN A 108 -1.92 -6.01 9.98
CA ASN A 108 -2.90 -7.07 9.80
C ASN A 108 -3.95 -6.60 8.79
N VAL A 109 -4.31 -7.49 7.88
CA VAL A 109 -5.36 -7.26 6.88
C VAL A 109 -6.11 -8.56 6.61
N PRO A 110 -7.36 -8.49 6.10
CA PRO A 110 -8.06 -9.67 5.61
C PRO A 110 -7.21 -10.45 4.61
N ALA A 111 -7.26 -11.77 4.64
CA ALA A 111 -6.45 -12.63 3.76
C ALA A 111 -6.75 -12.39 2.27
N GLU A 112 -7.98 -11.98 1.93
CA GLU A 112 -8.38 -11.59 0.58
C GLU A 112 -7.80 -10.24 0.11
N ALA A 113 -7.28 -9.43 1.03
CA ALA A 113 -6.65 -8.14 0.70
C ALA A 113 -5.18 -8.25 0.30
N VAL A 114 -4.61 -9.44 0.30
CA VAL A 114 -3.25 -9.68 -0.15
C VAL A 114 -3.21 -10.54 -1.42
N VAL A 115 -2.27 -10.23 -2.30
CA VAL A 115 -2.04 -10.96 -3.54
C VAL A 115 -0.68 -11.67 -3.47
N PRO A 116 -0.64 -13.01 -3.50
CA PRO A 116 0.63 -13.74 -3.56
C PRO A 116 1.46 -13.35 -4.78
N ILE A 117 2.74 -13.08 -4.54
CA ILE A 117 3.68 -12.71 -5.61
C ILE A 117 4.21 -14.02 -6.24
N PRO A 118 4.18 -14.15 -7.59
CA PRO A 118 4.79 -15.29 -8.26
C PRO A 118 6.30 -15.36 -7.98
N ASP A 119 6.85 -16.57 -7.79
CA ASP A 119 8.24 -16.80 -7.37
C ASP A 119 9.28 -16.15 -8.31
N ARG A 120 8.95 -16.01 -9.59
CA ARG A 120 9.81 -15.37 -10.61
C ARG A 120 9.85 -13.84 -10.53
N VAL A 121 9.00 -13.21 -9.71
CA VAL A 121 8.91 -11.75 -9.61
C VAL A 121 9.71 -11.29 -8.39
N PRO A 122 10.79 -10.53 -8.56
CA PRO A 122 11.53 -9.97 -7.43
C PRO A 122 10.65 -9.07 -6.56
N PRO A 123 10.69 -9.19 -5.23
CA PRO A 123 9.85 -8.39 -4.32
C PRO A 123 9.95 -6.88 -4.55
N ALA A 124 11.18 -6.38 -4.76
CA ALA A 124 11.41 -4.96 -5.06
C ALA A 124 10.74 -4.48 -6.36
N ARG A 125 10.48 -5.39 -7.30
CA ARG A 125 9.75 -5.08 -8.54
C ARG A 125 8.25 -5.20 -8.35
N ALA A 126 7.80 -6.13 -7.50
CA ALA A 126 6.38 -6.34 -7.22
C ALA A 126 5.72 -5.13 -6.55
N VAL A 127 6.49 -4.25 -5.90
CA VAL A 127 5.96 -2.99 -5.33
C VAL A 127 5.31 -2.08 -6.38
N LEU A 128 5.63 -2.25 -7.65
CA LEU A 128 5.04 -1.50 -8.77
C LEU A 128 3.72 -2.09 -9.30
N ALA A 129 3.15 -3.11 -8.63
CA ALA A 129 1.94 -3.79 -9.12
C ALA A 129 0.77 -2.83 -9.39
N ALA A 130 0.49 -1.91 -8.48
CA ALA A 130 -0.57 -0.91 -8.65
C ALA A 130 -0.29 0.04 -9.84
N ASN A 131 0.98 0.43 -10.06
CA ASN A 131 1.36 1.25 -11.21
C ASN A 131 1.23 0.47 -12.53
N MET A 132 1.57 -0.82 -12.52
CA MET A 132 1.42 -1.69 -13.68
C MET A 132 -0.04 -1.94 -14.03
N GLU A 133 -0.92 -2.09 -13.03
CA GLU A 133 -2.36 -2.17 -13.25
C GLU A 133 -2.88 -0.92 -13.96
N THR A 134 -2.52 0.26 -13.48
CA THR A 134 -2.89 1.54 -14.13
C THR A 134 -2.38 1.62 -15.57
N ALA A 135 -1.13 1.25 -15.81
CA ALA A 135 -0.56 1.24 -17.15
C ALA A 135 -1.28 0.23 -18.07
N LEU A 136 -1.64 -0.93 -17.56
CA LEU A 136 -2.35 -1.96 -18.31
C LEU A 136 -3.77 -1.52 -18.69
N ASN A 137 -4.48 -0.89 -17.75
CA ASN A 137 -5.81 -0.32 -18.02
C ASN A 137 -5.74 0.76 -19.11
N ALA A 138 -4.74 1.66 -19.05
CA ALA A 138 -4.53 2.67 -20.08
C ALA A 138 -4.28 2.04 -21.48
N MET A 139 -3.51 0.95 -21.55
CA MET A 139 -3.28 0.22 -22.80
C MET A 139 -4.56 -0.46 -23.32
N TRP A 140 -5.38 -1.03 -22.45
CA TRP A 140 -6.64 -1.64 -22.84
C TRP A 140 -7.65 -0.61 -23.35
N ASP A 141 -7.73 0.54 -22.69
CA ASP A 141 -8.62 1.64 -23.11
C ASP A 141 -8.18 2.25 -24.45
N ALA A 142 -6.89 2.46 -24.63
CA ALA A 142 -6.31 3.03 -25.84
C ALA A 142 -6.37 2.07 -27.04
N ARG A 143 -6.40 0.75 -26.80
CA ARG A 143 -6.43 -0.31 -27.84
C ARG A 143 -5.39 -0.09 -28.95
N PRO A 144 -4.11 0.14 -28.63
CA PRO A 144 -3.11 0.43 -29.65
C PRO A 144 -2.94 -0.74 -30.62
N ALA A 145 -2.81 -0.45 -31.92
CA ALA A 145 -2.48 -1.41 -32.96
C ALA A 145 -0.97 -1.47 -33.21
N GLY A 146 -0.50 -2.55 -33.85
CA GLY A 146 0.93 -2.81 -34.03
C GLY A 146 1.73 -1.79 -34.87
N ALA A 147 1.06 -0.82 -35.51
CA ALA A 147 1.69 0.25 -36.28
C ALA A 147 1.48 1.65 -35.68
N ASP A 148 0.84 1.74 -34.53
CA ASP A 148 0.54 3.03 -33.91
C ASP A 148 1.83 3.66 -33.34
N ARG A 149 1.94 4.96 -33.51
CA ARG A 149 2.94 5.79 -32.83
C ARG A 149 2.28 6.41 -31.61
N ILE A 150 2.73 5.99 -30.42
CA ILE A 150 2.24 6.47 -29.14
C ILE A 150 3.29 7.44 -28.57
N ALA A 151 2.85 8.67 -28.27
CA ALA A 151 3.69 9.71 -27.68
C ALA A 151 3.24 9.99 -26.23
#